data_ab9d3439831e03a9cf38694ecb6578af
#
_entry.id   ab9d3439831e03a9cf38694ecb6578af
#
_cell.length_a   1.000
_cell.length_b   1.000
_cell.length_c   1.000
_cell.angle_alpha   90.00
_cell.angle_beta   90.00
_cell.angle_gamma   90.00
#
_symmetry.space_group_name_H-M   'P 1'
#
loop_
_entity.id
_entity.type
_entity.pdbx_description
1 polymer ?
#
loop_
_entity_poly.entity_id
_entity_poly.type
_entity_poly.pdbx_seq_one_letter_code
_entity_poly.pdbx_strand_id
1 'polypeptide(L)'
;SGDPEPVLTRLDHARDLAVASLQEARRSVMVLRPRMPEGTDLLGALRLLTDRLLAGTDIQVELSVLGKARALRTNLQEELLRIAQELMTNALRHGKARWVRVVLEYEPRQVCLHVEDDGRGFDPTAAVAGYGMRSIRESICKLGGRMDIDSSEGLGSRITITLPTRRWRP
;
A
#
# COMPACT_ATOMS: atom_id res chain seq x y z
N SER A 1 19.13 -43.96 20.27
CA SER A 1 19.87 -42.77 19.86
C SER A 1 19.16 -42.18 18.70
N GLY A 2 18.21 -41.28 18.99
CA GLY A 2 17.47 -40.53 17.97
C GLY A 2 18.31 -39.34 17.53
N ASP A 3 18.49 -39.22 16.25
CA ASP A 3 19.24 -38.15 15.61
C ASP A 3 18.57 -36.81 15.96
N PRO A 4 19.24 -35.84 16.60
CA PRO A 4 18.61 -34.57 17.01
C PRO A 4 18.32 -33.63 15.83
N GLU A 5 18.91 -33.87 14.67
CA GLU A 5 18.75 -33.04 13.47
C GLU A 5 17.30 -32.95 12.95
N PRO A 6 16.49 -34.03 12.89
CA PRO A 6 15.11 -33.93 12.48
C PRO A 6 14.20 -33.17 13.46
N VAL A 7 14.55 -33.09 14.74
CA VAL A 7 13.76 -32.38 15.75
C VAL A 7 14.00 -30.87 15.65
N LEU A 8 15.25 -30.44 15.48
CA LEU A 8 15.59 -29.02 15.29
C LEU A 8 14.98 -28.46 14.00
N THR A 9 15.03 -29.22 12.91
CA THR A 9 14.41 -28.83 11.63
C THR A 9 12.89 -28.68 11.76
N ARG A 10 12.23 -29.56 12.54
CA ARG A 10 10.79 -29.46 12.81
C ARG A 10 10.44 -28.25 13.69
N LEU A 11 11.28 -27.90 14.65
CA LEU A 11 11.10 -26.73 15.50
C LEU A 11 11.28 -25.43 14.69
N ASP A 12 12.27 -25.38 13.82
CA ASP A 12 12.47 -24.24 12.91
C ASP A 12 11.28 -24.08 11.95
N HIS A 13 10.80 -25.17 11.38
CA HIS A 13 9.61 -25.14 10.52
C HIS A 13 8.34 -24.69 11.27
N ALA A 14 8.14 -25.16 12.51
CA ALA A 14 7.03 -24.74 13.37
C ALA A 14 7.14 -23.26 13.75
N ARG A 15 8.35 -22.77 14.05
CA ARG A 15 8.61 -21.35 14.30
C ARG A 15 8.27 -20.50 13.07
N ASP A 16 8.75 -20.89 11.90
CA ASP A 16 8.53 -20.16 10.65
C ASP A 16 7.04 -20.14 10.26
N LEU A 17 6.33 -21.25 10.51
CA LEU A 17 4.88 -21.33 10.32
C LEU A 17 4.13 -20.44 11.33
N ALA A 18 4.56 -20.39 12.58
CA ALA A 18 3.99 -19.51 13.61
C ALA A 18 4.23 -18.04 13.29
N VAL A 19 5.41 -17.67 12.84
CA VAL A 19 5.76 -16.32 12.39
C VAL A 19 4.92 -15.94 11.16
N ALA A 20 4.80 -16.82 10.19
CA ALA A 20 3.94 -16.61 9.01
C ALA A 20 2.47 -16.45 9.38
N SER A 21 1.96 -17.29 10.29
CA SER A 21 0.58 -17.20 10.79
C SER A 21 0.32 -15.93 11.60
N LEU A 22 1.28 -15.50 12.41
CA LEU A 22 1.20 -14.24 13.16
C LEU A 22 1.24 -13.03 12.22
N GLN A 23 2.04 -13.10 11.16
CA GLN A 23 2.08 -12.08 10.10
C GLN A 23 0.78 -12.06 9.30
N GLU A 24 0.15 -13.21 9.05
CA GLU A 24 -1.15 -13.30 8.39
C GLU A 24 -2.28 -12.78 9.28
N ALA A 25 -2.28 -13.11 10.58
CA ALA A 25 -3.21 -12.56 11.55
C ALA A 25 -3.06 -11.04 11.69
N ARG A 26 -1.83 -10.53 11.74
CA ARG A 26 -1.55 -9.09 11.70
C ARG A 26 -2.00 -8.45 10.38
N ARG A 27 -1.88 -9.15 9.24
CA ARG A 27 -2.46 -8.73 7.96
C ARG A 27 -3.98 -8.61 8.04
N SER A 28 -4.65 -9.61 8.60
CA SER A 28 -6.11 -9.63 8.75
C SER A 28 -6.62 -8.51 9.68
N VAL A 29 -5.85 -8.17 10.71
CA VAL A 29 -6.15 -7.04 11.62
C VAL A 29 -5.80 -5.68 10.98
N MET A 30 -4.77 -5.60 10.13
CA MET A 30 -4.42 -4.38 9.37
C MET A 30 -5.35 -4.14 8.17
N VAL A 31 -6.08 -5.16 7.70
CA VAL A 31 -7.14 -5.08 6.66
C VAL A 31 -8.45 -4.49 7.22
N LEU A 32 -8.54 -4.17 8.51
CA LEU A 32 -9.56 -3.24 8.97
C LEU A 32 -9.38 -1.96 8.15
N ARG A 33 -10.35 -1.70 7.25
CA ARG A 33 -10.38 -0.52 6.37
C ARG A 33 -9.89 0.68 7.16
N PRO A 34 -8.80 1.34 6.75
CA PRO A 34 -8.35 2.52 7.45
C PRO A 34 -9.50 3.52 7.37
N ARG A 35 -10.06 3.86 8.52
CA ARG A 35 -11.04 4.93 8.61
C ARG A 35 -10.29 6.24 8.73
N MET A 36 -10.83 7.27 8.11
CA MET A 36 -10.33 8.63 8.35
C MET A 36 -10.44 8.94 9.84
N PRO A 37 -9.34 9.30 10.51
CA PRO A 37 -9.40 9.75 11.90
C PRO A 37 -10.28 11.00 12.01
N GLU A 38 -11.09 11.10 13.06
CA GLU A 38 -11.95 12.27 13.29
C GLU A 38 -11.13 13.55 13.34
N GLY A 39 -11.59 14.59 12.65
CA GLY A 39 -10.92 15.89 12.63
C GLY A 39 -9.63 15.96 11.82
N THR A 40 -9.27 14.90 11.08
CA THR A 40 -8.03 14.83 10.31
C THR A 40 -8.33 14.88 8.81
N ASP A 41 -7.53 15.63 8.06
CA ASP A 41 -7.58 15.60 6.59
C ASP A 41 -6.83 14.38 6.02
N LEU A 42 -6.93 14.18 4.70
CA LEU A 42 -6.29 13.05 4.04
C LEU A 42 -4.76 13.05 4.20
N LEU A 43 -4.13 14.23 4.18
CA LEU A 43 -2.69 14.32 4.38
C LEU A 43 -2.27 13.91 5.80
N GLY A 44 -3.00 14.40 6.81
CA GLY A 44 -2.78 14.01 8.21
C GLY A 44 -3.00 12.50 8.42
N ALA A 45 -4.05 11.93 7.80
CA ALA A 45 -4.29 10.49 7.83
C ALA A 45 -3.17 9.68 7.17
N LEU A 46 -2.64 10.15 6.02
CA LEU A 46 -1.48 9.54 5.35
C LEU A 46 -0.21 9.62 6.22
N ARG A 47 0.04 10.73 6.92
CA ARG A 47 1.16 10.85 7.86
C ARG A 47 1.06 9.83 8.99
N LEU A 48 -0.08 9.76 9.64
CA LEU A 48 -0.32 8.77 10.71
C LEU A 48 -0.17 7.33 10.22
N LEU A 49 -0.63 7.05 9.00
CA LEU A 49 -0.45 5.76 8.36
C LEU A 49 1.04 5.46 8.14
N THR A 50 1.78 6.41 7.59
CA THR A 50 3.23 6.31 7.34
C THR A 50 3.99 6.04 8.64
N ASP A 51 3.78 6.85 9.68
CA ASP A 51 4.43 6.70 10.98
C ASP A 51 4.19 5.30 11.57
N ARG A 52 2.95 4.80 11.45
CA ARG A 52 2.57 3.47 11.93
C ARG A 52 3.23 2.34 11.14
N LEU A 53 3.33 2.46 9.82
CA LEU A 53 3.93 1.44 8.95
C LEU A 53 5.45 1.38 9.12
N LEU A 54 6.08 2.51 9.42
CA LEU A 54 7.53 2.64 9.55
C LEU A 54 8.04 2.38 10.97
N ALA A 55 7.16 2.29 11.96
CA ALA A 55 7.56 2.07 13.34
C ALA A 55 8.48 0.84 13.46
N GLY A 56 9.74 1.07 13.88
CA GLY A 56 10.75 0.03 14.01
C GLY A 56 11.44 -0.41 12.70
N THR A 57 11.39 0.43 11.67
CA THR A 57 12.13 0.22 10.40
C THR A 57 13.09 1.38 10.13
N ASP A 58 14.15 1.14 9.34
CA ASP A 58 15.09 2.17 8.87
C ASP A 58 14.69 2.73 7.49
N ILE A 59 13.45 2.52 7.07
CA ILE A 59 12.97 2.90 5.74
C ILE A 59 12.62 4.39 5.74
N GLN A 60 13.08 5.10 4.73
CA GLN A 60 12.76 6.51 4.54
C GLN A 60 11.45 6.67 3.75
N VAL A 61 10.54 7.51 4.25
CA VAL A 61 9.33 7.88 3.49
C VAL A 61 9.28 9.39 3.28
N GLU A 62 9.09 9.77 2.04
CA GLU A 62 8.80 11.15 1.64
C GLU A 62 7.31 11.26 1.33
N LEU A 63 6.59 12.11 2.07
CA LEU A 63 5.19 12.42 1.84
C LEU A 63 5.04 13.87 1.43
N SER A 64 4.49 14.13 0.25
CA SER A 64 4.29 15.48 -0.28
C SER A 64 2.90 15.67 -0.89
N VAL A 65 2.51 16.94 -1.01
CA VAL A 65 1.25 17.36 -1.64
C VAL A 65 1.55 18.34 -2.75
N LEU A 66 0.98 18.09 -3.92
CA LEU A 66 1.03 18.98 -5.07
C LEU A 66 -0.35 19.59 -5.35
N GLY A 67 -0.37 20.80 -5.85
CA GLY A 67 -1.60 21.51 -6.14
C GLY A 67 -2.28 22.09 -4.90
N LYS A 68 -3.48 22.65 -5.08
CA LYS A 68 -4.26 23.27 -4.01
C LYS A 68 -5.13 22.20 -3.31
N ALA A 69 -4.78 21.84 -2.10
CA ALA A 69 -5.56 20.91 -1.28
C ALA A 69 -7.01 21.41 -1.16
N ARG A 70 -7.94 20.48 -1.25
CA ARG A 70 -9.37 20.73 -1.10
C ARG A 70 -10.09 19.56 -0.47
N ALA A 71 -11.26 19.79 0.08
CA ALA A 71 -12.09 18.73 0.62
C ALA A 71 -12.48 17.72 -0.48
N LEU A 72 -12.22 16.47 -0.20
CA LEU A 72 -12.68 15.34 -0.99
C LEU A 72 -13.83 14.66 -0.26
N ARG A 73 -14.67 13.93 -0.98
CA ARG A 73 -15.72 13.11 -0.37
C ARG A 73 -15.10 12.04 0.54
N THR A 74 -15.73 11.76 1.66
CA THR A 74 -15.22 10.82 2.67
C THR A 74 -14.87 9.46 2.08
N ASN A 75 -15.74 8.90 1.23
CA ASN A 75 -15.48 7.62 0.59
C ASN A 75 -14.26 7.64 -0.34
N LEU A 76 -13.96 8.79 -0.95
CA LEU A 76 -12.79 8.95 -1.81
C LEU A 76 -11.51 9.05 -0.96
N GLN A 77 -11.57 9.76 0.17
CA GLN A 77 -10.46 9.86 1.11
C GLN A 77 -10.12 8.50 1.72
N GLU A 78 -11.14 7.76 2.18
CA GLU A 78 -10.97 6.42 2.75
C GLU A 78 -10.37 5.45 1.73
N GLU A 79 -10.80 5.53 0.48
CA GLU A 79 -10.28 4.67 -0.58
C GLU A 79 -8.83 5.01 -0.93
N LEU A 80 -8.48 6.31 -1.04
CA LEU A 80 -7.10 6.74 -1.25
C LEU A 80 -6.19 6.30 -0.11
N LEU A 81 -6.66 6.42 1.13
CA LEU A 81 -5.91 5.97 2.31
C LEU A 81 -5.69 4.45 2.30
N ARG A 82 -6.72 3.68 1.95
CA ARG A 82 -6.64 2.22 1.82
C ARG A 82 -5.66 1.80 0.72
N ILE A 83 -5.73 2.46 -0.43
CA ILE A 83 -4.82 2.19 -1.56
C ILE A 83 -3.38 2.53 -1.17
N ALA A 84 -3.15 3.69 -0.54
CA ALA A 84 -1.83 4.07 -0.05
C ALA A 84 -1.27 3.03 0.92
N GLN A 85 -2.07 2.56 1.88
CA GLN A 85 -1.68 1.52 2.82
C GLN A 85 -1.24 0.24 2.11
N GLU A 86 -2.02 -0.23 1.15
CA GLU A 86 -1.70 -1.45 0.40
C GLU A 86 -0.42 -1.30 -0.41
N LEU A 87 -0.27 -0.19 -1.15
CA LEU A 87 0.91 0.06 -1.97
C LEU A 87 2.18 0.21 -1.13
N MET A 88 2.13 0.98 -0.03
CA MET A 88 3.25 1.11 0.90
C MET A 88 3.60 -0.24 1.54
N THR A 89 2.60 -1.01 1.96
CA THR A 89 2.82 -2.36 2.52
C THR A 89 3.50 -3.28 1.51
N ASN A 90 3.13 -3.20 0.24
CA ASN A 90 3.75 -3.98 -0.83
C ASN A 90 5.21 -3.57 -1.04
N ALA A 91 5.52 -2.28 -1.09
CA ALA A 91 6.89 -1.78 -1.17
C ALA A 91 7.76 -2.28 -0.01
N LEU A 92 7.25 -2.19 1.23
CA LEU A 92 7.96 -2.58 2.44
C LEU A 92 8.19 -4.10 2.54
N ARG A 93 7.15 -4.89 2.28
CA ARG A 93 7.18 -6.35 2.51
C ARG A 93 7.72 -7.14 1.33
N HIS A 94 7.30 -6.80 0.15
CA HIS A 94 7.61 -7.53 -1.06
C HIS A 94 8.72 -6.86 -1.86
N GLY A 95 8.77 -5.53 -1.85
CA GLY A 95 9.77 -4.74 -2.55
C GLY A 95 11.13 -4.77 -1.89
N LYS A 96 11.23 -4.94 -0.57
CA LYS A 96 12.44 -4.69 0.22
C LYS A 96 13.00 -3.28 -0.04
N ALA A 97 12.11 -2.31 -0.18
CA ALA A 97 12.45 -0.92 -0.44
C ALA A 97 13.22 -0.32 0.74
N ARG A 98 14.14 0.57 0.47
CA ARG A 98 14.82 1.41 1.45
C ARG A 98 14.19 2.79 1.55
N TRP A 99 13.53 3.24 0.47
CA TRP A 99 12.73 4.45 0.50
C TRP A 99 11.42 4.27 -0.26
N VAL A 100 10.42 5.03 0.17
CA VAL A 100 9.11 5.12 -0.48
C VAL A 100 8.74 6.59 -0.59
N ARG A 101 8.31 7.03 -1.76
CA ARG A 101 7.75 8.36 -1.98
C ARG A 101 6.26 8.26 -2.21
N VAL A 102 5.48 9.05 -1.48
CA VAL A 102 4.03 9.17 -1.62
C VAL A 102 3.70 10.62 -1.96
N VAL A 103 3.07 10.84 -3.10
CA VAL A 103 2.66 12.18 -3.54
C VAL A 103 1.15 12.19 -3.74
N LEU A 104 0.47 13.11 -3.05
CA LEU A 104 -0.94 13.39 -3.25
C LEU A 104 -1.09 14.65 -4.09
N GLU A 105 -1.55 14.52 -5.34
CA GLU A 105 -1.69 15.63 -6.26
C GLU A 105 -3.15 16.01 -6.49
N TYR A 106 -3.47 17.28 -6.23
CA TYR A 106 -4.81 17.84 -6.44
C TYR A 106 -4.89 18.60 -7.75
N GLU A 107 -5.56 18.02 -8.73
CA GLU A 107 -5.88 18.64 -10.00
C GLU A 107 -7.33 19.15 -10.02
N PRO A 108 -7.72 20.04 -10.96
CA PRO A 108 -9.03 20.67 -10.96
C PRO A 108 -10.24 19.71 -10.95
N ARG A 109 -10.11 18.54 -11.58
CA ARG A 109 -11.19 17.55 -11.72
C ARG A 109 -10.88 16.17 -11.20
N GLN A 110 -9.68 15.94 -10.76
CA GLN A 110 -9.20 14.65 -10.27
C GLN A 110 -8.24 14.82 -9.10
N VAL A 111 -7.93 13.74 -8.43
CA VAL A 111 -6.87 13.61 -7.46
C VAL A 111 -6.01 12.44 -7.87
N CYS A 112 -4.70 12.61 -7.82
CA CYS A 112 -3.74 11.56 -8.10
C CYS A 112 -3.01 11.17 -6.82
N LEU A 113 -2.80 9.87 -6.65
CA LEU A 113 -1.93 9.31 -5.62
C LEU A 113 -0.78 8.60 -6.36
N HIS A 114 0.43 9.08 -6.14
CA HIS A 114 1.63 8.44 -6.66
C HIS A 114 2.36 7.76 -5.51
N VAL A 115 2.70 6.49 -5.69
CA VAL A 115 3.55 5.73 -4.76
C VAL A 115 4.70 5.17 -5.55
N GLU A 116 5.91 5.52 -5.15
CA GLU A 116 7.16 5.12 -5.78
C GLU A 116 8.08 4.51 -4.73
N ASP A 117 8.80 3.44 -5.09
CA ASP A 117 9.75 2.77 -4.23
C ASP A 117 10.99 2.31 -5.00
N ASP A 118 12.12 2.17 -4.29
CA ASP A 118 13.39 1.65 -4.80
C ASP A 118 13.57 0.14 -4.58
N GLY A 119 12.47 -0.56 -4.40
CA GLY A 119 12.50 -1.98 -4.12
C GLY A 119 12.89 -2.84 -5.32
N ARG A 120 12.69 -4.14 -5.21
CA ARG A 120 13.03 -5.09 -6.28
C ARG A 120 12.17 -4.98 -7.54
N GLY A 121 11.11 -4.18 -7.52
CA GLY A 121 10.15 -4.13 -8.61
C GLY A 121 9.43 -5.47 -8.86
N PHE A 122 8.67 -5.54 -9.93
CA PHE A 122 7.91 -6.72 -10.34
C PHE A 122 7.48 -6.62 -11.81
N ASP A 123 7.10 -7.76 -12.40
CA ASP A 123 6.42 -7.78 -13.70
C ASP A 123 4.95 -7.34 -13.50
N PRO A 124 4.51 -6.21 -14.08
CA PRO A 124 3.14 -5.72 -13.95
C PRO A 124 2.09 -6.71 -14.46
N THR A 125 2.42 -7.56 -15.44
CA THR A 125 1.49 -8.53 -16.01
C THR A 125 1.21 -9.69 -15.05
N ALA A 126 2.21 -10.12 -14.29
CA ALA A 126 2.10 -11.15 -13.27
C ALA A 126 1.47 -10.63 -11.97
N ALA A 127 1.78 -9.38 -11.58
CA ALA A 127 1.29 -8.78 -10.35
C ALA A 127 -0.23 -8.54 -10.31
N VAL A 128 -0.86 -8.40 -11.47
CA VAL A 128 -2.32 -8.24 -11.59
C VAL A 128 -3.09 -9.46 -11.04
N ALA A 129 -2.45 -10.62 -10.95
CA ALA A 129 -3.02 -11.83 -10.39
C ALA A 129 -3.06 -11.84 -8.84
N GLY A 130 -2.31 -10.96 -8.17
CA GLY A 130 -2.30 -10.84 -6.70
C GLY A 130 -3.58 -10.21 -6.13
N TYR A 131 -4.09 -10.74 -5.01
CA TYR A 131 -5.33 -10.28 -4.39
C TYR A 131 -5.34 -8.77 -4.07
N GLY A 132 -4.23 -8.20 -3.57
CA GLY A 132 -4.13 -6.78 -3.21
C GLY A 132 -4.30 -5.87 -4.42
N MET A 133 -3.51 -6.08 -5.46
CA MET A 133 -3.54 -5.28 -6.70
C MET A 133 -4.87 -5.42 -7.45
N ARG A 134 -5.45 -6.61 -7.45
CA ARG A 134 -6.78 -6.86 -8.02
C ARG A 134 -7.85 -6.06 -7.28
N SER A 135 -7.85 -6.11 -5.93
CA SER A 135 -8.80 -5.35 -5.10
C SER A 135 -8.69 -3.85 -5.33
N ILE A 136 -7.46 -3.31 -5.44
CA ILE A 136 -7.22 -1.91 -5.77
C ILE A 136 -7.84 -1.58 -7.13
N ARG A 137 -7.56 -2.39 -8.16
CA ARG A 137 -8.07 -2.15 -9.52
C ARG A 137 -9.59 -2.15 -9.58
N GLU A 138 -10.24 -3.11 -8.91
CA GLU A 138 -11.70 -3.18 -8.84
C GLU A 138 -12.31 -1.93 -8.18
N SER A 139 -11.70 -1.46 -7.09
CA SER A 139 -12.15 -0.24 -6.40
C SER A 139 -11.97 1.02 -7.26
N ILE A 140 -10.84 1.15 -7.93
CA ILE A 140 -10.55 2.27 -8.83
C ILE A 140 -11.56 2.30 -9.98
N CYS A 141 -11.85 1.15 -10.59
CA CYS A 141 -12.87 1.04 -11.65
C CYS A 141 -14.25 1.49 -11.16
N LYS A 142 -14.69 1.07 -9.97
CA LYS A 142 -15.98 1.49 -9.36
C LYS A 142 -16.05 2.99 -9.12
N LEU A 143 -14.92 3.64 -8.92
CA LEU A 143 -14.83 5.10 -8.74
C LEU A 143 -14.64 5.86 -10.07
N GLY A 144 -14.58 5.16 -11.19
CA GLY A 144 -14.37 5.76 -12.52
C GLY A 144 -12.95 6.29 -12.71
N GLY A 145 -11.99 5.73 -11.98
CA GLY A 145 -10.57 6.09 -12.04
C GLY A 145 -9.74 5.17 -12.93
N ARG A 146 -8.44 5.41 -12.91
CA ARG A 146 -7.45 4.58 -13.59
C ARG A 146 -6.24 4.32 -12.70
N MET A 147 -5.51 3.26 -13.02
CA MET A 147 -4.26 2.87 -12.37
C MET A 147 -3.21 2.62 -13.46
N ASP A 148 -2.10 3.31 -13.35
CA ASP A 148 -0.94 3.16 -14.20
C ASP A 148 0.20 2.57 -13.36
N ILE A 149 0.89 1.55 -13.87
CA ILE A 149 1.98 0.85 -13.20
C ILE A 149 3.22 0.89 -14.09
N ASP A 150 4.29 1.45 -13.55
CA ASP A 150 5.62 1.40 -14.13
C ASP A 150 6.53 0.66 -13.14
N SER A 151 6.91 -0.57 -13.49
CA SER A 151 7.74 -1.42 -12.65
C SER A 151 8.51 -2.42 -13.50
N SER A 152 9.72 -2.71 -13.09
CA SER A 152 10.56 -3.75 -13.67
C SER A 152 11.40 -4.39 -12.58
N GLU A 153 11.74 -5.66 -12.73
CA GLU A 153 12.58 -6.37 -11.77
C GLU A 153 13.93 -5.67 -11.58
N GLY A 154 14.29 -5.38 -10.34
CA GLY A 154 15.51 -4.69 -9.94
C GLY A 154 15.46 -3.17 -10.00
N LEU A 155 14.39 -2.55 -10.50
CA LEU A 155 14.29 -1.09 -10.71
C LEU A 155 13.26 -0.39 -9.82
N GLY A 156 12.65 -1.11 -8.85
CA GLY A 156 11.60 -0.56 -8.02
C GLY A 156 10.25 -0.49 -8.73
N SER A 157 9.33 0.28 -8.17
CA SER A 157 8.03 0.49 -8.78
C SER A 157 7.54 1.93 -8.64
N ARG A 158 6.73 2.37 -9.61
CA ARG A 158 5.93 3.59 -9.56
C ARG A 158 4.51 3.26 -9.93
N ILE A 159 3.58 3.51 -9.02
CA ILE A 159 2.15 3.27 -9.23
C ILE A 159 1.42 4.59 -9.09
N THR A 160 0.65 4.93 -10.12
CA THR A 160 -0.16 6.15 -10.17
C THR A 160 -1.63 5.79 -10.20
N ILE A 161 -2.37 6.32 -9.23
CA ILE A 161 -3.82 6.19 -9.12
C ILE A 161 -4.44 7.53 -9.44
N THR A 162 -5.33 7.59 -10.39
CA THR A 162 -6.07 8.80 -10.76
C THR A 162 -7.56 8.60 -10.50
N LEU A 163 -8.16 9.41 -9.63
CA LEU A 163 -9.56 9.32 -9.27
C LEU A 163 -10.30 10.65 -9.57
N PRO A 164 -11.47 10.61 -10.25
CA PRO A 164 -12.25 11.81 -10.49
C PRO A 164 -12.85 12.35 -9.18
N THR A 165 -12.78 13.66 -8.96
CA THR A 165 -13.35 14.29 -7.76
C THR A 165 -14.84 14.61 -7.88
N ARG A 166 -15.39 14.63 -9.09
CA ARG A 166 -16.82 14.70 -9.33
C ARG A 166 -17.44 13.31 -9.37
N ARG A 167 -18.73 13.18 -9.01
CA ARG A 167 -19.44 11.91 -9.22
C ARG A 167 -19.40 11.57 -10.71
N TRP A 168 -18.81 10.42 -11.04
CA TRP A 168 -19.12 9.79 -12.30
C TRP A 168 -20.61 9.44 -12.26
N ARG A 169 -21.37 9.97 -13.21
CA ARG A 169 -22.76 9.54 -13.48
C ARG A 169 -22.64 8.65 -14.72
N PRO A 170 -23.03 7.37 -14.62
CA PRO A 170 -23.10 6.51 -15.81
C PRO A 170 -24.10 7.05 -16.81
#